data_289901e9ca09f57982158bc0cab0aa10
#
_entry.id   289901e9ca09f57982158bc0cab0aa10
#
_cell.length_a   1.000
_cell.length_b   1.000
_cell.length_c   1.000
_cell.angle_alpha   90.00
_cell.angle_beta   90.00
_cell.angle_gamma   90.00
#
_symmetry.space_group_name_H-M   'P 1'
#
loop_
_entity.id
_entity.type
_entity.pdbx_description
1 polymer ?
#
loop_
_entity_poly.entity_id
_entity_poly.type
_entity_poly.pdbx_seq_one_letter_code
_entity_poly.pdbx_strand_id
1 'polypeptide(L)'
;DKNGIEVYGKPFIIYHNYDATKEIAKLTFCIPVKSEIISTSDKNIVPGKLSSFPAIKTTLKGDYSHLSKALEQTNAYFNTKAIPRDTKFSHIEVYSIGKNESSQPSKWVTYIYAPLQPKVIPTPVAKTIEPKKKVIETPTEEEIPSEF
;
A
#
# COMPACT_ATOMS: atom_id res chain seq x y z
N ASP A 1 10.86 28.91 4.40
CA ASP A 1 9.60 28.27 4.73
C ASP A 1 8.83 29.05 5.77
N LYS A 2 7.74 29.73 5.37
CA LYS A 2 6.95 30.58 6.27
C LYS A 2 6.27 29.84 7.43
N ASN A 3 6.23 28.50 7.37
CA ASN A 3 5.51 27.67 8.34
C ASN A 3 6.38 26.63 9.08
N GLY A 4 7.72 26.68 8.93
CA GLY A 4 8.63 25.73 9.59
C GLY A 4 8.46 24.27 9.14
N ILE A 5 7.79 24.04 8.00
CA ILE A 5 7.55 22.70 7.46
C ILE A 5 8.80 22.23 6.73
N GLU A 6 9.41 21.14 7.21
CA GLU A 6 10.58 20.54 6.57
C GLU A 6 10.15 19.47 5.56
N VAL A 7 10.44 19.73 4.28
CA VAL A 7 10.13 18.79 3.18
C VAL A 7 11.06 17.58 3.24
N TYR A 8 10.49 16.38 3.03
CA TYR A 8 11.20 15.11 2.99
C TYR A 8 10.78 14.28 1.79
N GLY A 9 11.73 14.04 0.87
CA GLY A 9 11.46 13.24 -0.32
C GLY A 9 10.95 14.04 -1.52
N LYS A 10 10.44 13.34 -2.52
CA LYS A 10 9.99 13.92 -3.78
C LYS A 10 8.48 14.17 -3.77
N PRO A 11 8.01 15.26 -4.41
CA PRO A 11 6.58 15.46 -4.59
C PRO A 11 5.96 14.35 -5.41
N PHE A 12 4.70 14.08 -5.14
CA PHE A 12 3.93 13.05 -5.85
C PHE A 12 2.48 13.46 -6.03
N ILE A 13 1.80 12.81 -6.98
CA ILE A 13 0.38 13.01 -7.26
C ILE A 13 -0.36 11.71 -7.02
N ILE A 14 -1.46 11.77 -6.26
CA ILE A 14 -2.42 10.67 -6.14
C ILE A 14 -3.54 10.90 -7.15
N TYR A 15 -3.73 9.98 -8.07
CA TYR A 15 -4.85 9.94 -8.97
C TYR A 15 -5.96 9.09 -8.36
N HIS A 16 -7.01 9.73 -7.83
CA HIS A 16 -8.12 9.03 -7.18
C HIS A 16 -9.05 8.38 -8.21
N ASN A 17 -9.33 9.10 -9.28
CA ASN A 17 -10.12 8.62 -10.41
C ASN A 17 -9.60 9.26 -11.69
N TYR A 18 -9.57 8.48 -12.75
CA TYR A 18 -9.23 8.94 -14.09
C TYR A 18 -10.25 8.39 -15.07
N ASP A 19 -11.05 9.28 -15.66
CA ASP A 19 -11.99 8.97 -16.73
C ASP A 19 -11.39 9.45 -18.05
N ALA A 20 -10.76 8.54 -18.78
CA ALA A 20 -10.11 8.83 -20.06
C ALA A 20 -11.11 9.32 -21.12
N THR A 21 -12.39 8.95 -21.00
CA THR A 21 -13.44 9.32 -21.98
C THR A 21 -13.87 10.78 -21.82
N LYS A 22 -13.84 11.27 -20.59
CA LYS A 22 -14.24 12.64 -20.24
C LYS A 22 -13.07 13.57 -20.02
N GLU A 23 -11.85 13.03 -20.07
CA GLU A 23 -10.60 13.75 -19.74
C GLU A 23 -10.64 14.43 -18.36
N ILE A 24 -11.34 13.81 -17.40
CA ILE A 24 -11.48 14.30 -16.04
C ILE A 24 -10.66 13.43 -15.10
N ALA A 25 -9.81 14.07 -14.31
CA ALA A 25 -9.05 13.43 -13.24
C ALA A 25 -9.35 14.12 -11.90
N LYS A 26 -9.66 13.32 -10.87
CA LYS A 26 -9.61 13.77 -9.48
C LYS A 26 -8.25 13.40 -8.92
N LEU A 27 -7.47 14.39 -8.52
CA LEU A 27 -6.11 14.19 -8.07
C LEU A 27 -5.79 15.02 -6.82
N THR A 28 -4.76 14.59 -6.08
CA THR A 28 -4.20 15.32 -4.94
C THR A 28 -2.70 15.47 -5.14
N PHE A 29 -2.22 16.71 -5.12
CA PHE A 29 -0.78 16.99 -5.08
C PHE A 29 -0.27 16.83 -3.65
N CYS A 30 0.79 16.08 -3.47
CA CYS A 30 1.35 15.76 -2.17
C CYS A 30 2.82 16.15 -2.09
N ILE A 31 3.20 16.70 -0.95
CA ILE A 31 4.59 16.99 -0.60
C ILE A 31 4.90 16.24 0.69
N PRO A 32 5.82 15.26 0.68
CA PRO A 32 6.23 14.56 1.89
C PRO A 32 6.93 15.50 2.87
N VAL A 33 6.63 15.36 4.15
CA VAL A 33 7.23 16.15 5.23
C VAL A 33 7.78 15.25 6.32
N LYS A 34 8.81 15.71 7.05
CA LYS A 34 9.47 14.90 8.08
C LYS A 34 8.61 14.66 9.31
N SER A 35 7.81 15.65 9.68
CA SER A 35 7.00 15.61 10.89
C SER A 35 5.52 15.67 10.54
N GLU A 36 4.71 14.98 11.32
CA GLU A 36 3.26 15.07 11.20
C GLU A 36 2.79 16.50 11.45
N ILE A 37 2.00 17.02 10.53
CA ILE A 37 1.38 18.34 10.65
C ILE A 37 -0.04 18.13 11.15
N ILE A 38 -0.36 18.68 12.32
CA ILE A 38 -1.69 18.53 12.93
C ILE A 38 -2.66 19.54 12.34
N SER A 39 -2.20 20.76 12.06
CA SER A 39 -3.01 21.82 11.47
C SER A 39 -2.16 22.80 10.71
N THR A 40 -2.75 23.49 9.74
CA THR A 40 -2.11 24.61 9.03
C THR A 40 -3.02 25.81 9.08
N SER A 41 -2.43 27.02 9.03
CA SER A 41 -3.18 28.27 8.86
C SER A 41 -3.65 28.49 7.42
N ASP A 42 -3.05 27.78 6.47
CA ASP A 42 -3.43 27.83 5.05
C ASP A 42 -4.50 26.77 4.74
N LYS A 43 -5.68 27.23 4.36
CA LYS A 43 -6.83 26.39 4.03
C LYS A 43 -6.61 25.51 2.79
N ASN A 44 -5.61 25.84 1.96
CA ASN A 44 -5.28 25.06 0.76
C ASN A 44 -4.33 23.89 1.08
N ILE A 45 -3.76 23.86 2.28
CA ILE A 45 -2.85 22.81 2.73
C ILE A 45 -3.60 21.91 3.70
N VAL A 46 -3.83 20.66 3.29
CA VAL A 46 -4.50 19.67 4.12
C VAL A 46 -3.47 18.64 4.57
N PRO A 47 -3.18 18.55 5.88
CA PRO A 47 -2.29 17.49 6.37
C PRO A 47 -2.96 16.12 6.21
N GLY A 48 -2.15 15.12 5.88
CA GLY A 48 -2.62 13.77 5.68
C GLY A 48 -1.53 12.73 5.86
N LYS A 49 -1.92 11.47 5.97
CA LYS A 49 -1.02 10.34 6.08
C LYS A 49 -1.32 9.32 4.98
N LEU A 50 -0.29 8.95 4.24
CA LEU A 50 -0.36 7.85 3.30
C LEU A 50 0.24 6.60 3.96
N SER A 51 -0.61 5.59 4.21
CA SER A 51 -0.14 4.29 4.71
C SER A 51 0.57 3.52 3.60
N SER A 52 1.52 2.68 3.97
CA SER A 52 2.16 1.76 3.02
C SER A 52 1.14 0.81 2.39
N PHE A 53 1.34 0.47 1.14
CA PHE A 53 0.48 -0.44 0.38
C PHE A 53 1.31 -1.24 -0.62
N PRO A 54 0.90 -2.46 -0.96
CA PRO A 54 1.53 -3.21 -2.03
C PRO A 54 1.17 -2.59 -3.38
N ALA A 55 2.14 -2.52 -4.30
CA ALA A 55 1.95 -1.91 -5.62
C ALA A 55 2.79 -2.56 -6.71
N ILE A 56 2.32 -2.47 -7.95
CA ILE A 56 3.17 -2.61 -9.14
C ILE A 56 3.84 -1.26 -9.37
N LYS A 57 5.17 -1.28 -9.45
CA LYS A 57 5.97 -0.11 -9.79
C LYS A 57 6.36 -0.15 -11.26
N THR A 58 5.97 0.87 -12.00
CA THR A 58 6.42 1.12 -13.37
C THR A 58 7.38 2.31 -13.36
N THR A 59 8.48 2.21 -14.11
CA THR A 59 9.46 3.30 -14.23
C THR A 59 9.40 3.86 -15.64
N LEU A 60 9.02 5.12 -15.77
CA LEU A 60 9.16 5.89 -17.00
C LEU A 60 10.49 6.64 -16.97
N LYS A 61 11.33 6.40 -17.97
CA LYS A 61 12.52 7.21 -18.25
C LYS A 61 12.26 8.01 -19.51
N GLY A 62 12.30 9.33 -19.40
CA GLY A 62 12.06 10.22 -20.52
C GLY A 62 10.94 11.21 -20.29
N ASP A 63 10.45 11.78 -21.39
CA ASP A 63 9.47 12.84 -21.41
C ASP A 63 8.09 12.41 -20.89
N TYR A 64 7.39 13.34 -20.23
CA TYR A 64 6.05 13.10 -19.66
C TYR A 64 4.98 12.77 -20.72
N SER A 65 5.21 13.11 -22.01
CA SER A 65 4.31 12.71 -23.11
C SER A 65 4.13 11.19 -23.21
N HIS A 66 5.03 10.41 -22.62
CA HIS A 66 4.96 8.94 -22.57
C HIS A 66 4.24 8.37 -21.34
N LEU A 67 3.72 9.23 -20.43
CA LEU A 67 3.01 8.77 -19.23
C LEU A 67 1.79 7.92 -19.55
N SER A 68 0.97 8.33 -20.53
CA SER A 68 -0.21 7.55 -20.94
C SER A 68 0.17 6.14 -21.38
N LYS A 69 1.24 6.00 -22.17
CA LYS A 69 1.74 4.71 -22.62
C LYS A 69 2.26 3.84 -21.46
N ALA A 70 2.95 4.46 -20.50
CA ALA A 70 3.42 3.76 -19.32
C ALA A 70 2.25 3.25 -18.45
N LEU A 71 1.17 4.03 -18.34
CA LEU A 71 -0.06 3.62 -17.65
C LEU A 71 -0.78 2.47 -18.39
N GLU A 72 -0.88 2.54 -19.71
CA GLU A 72 -1.43 1.46 -20.53
C GLU A 72 -0.67 0.15 -20.33
N GLN A 73 0.67 0.20 -20.35
CA GLN A 73 1.51 -0.96 -20.09
C GLN A 73 1.30 -1.52 -18.67
N THR A 74 1.17 -0.64 -17.68
CA THR A 74 0.88 -1.04 -16.30
C THR A 74 -0.47 -1.76 -16.23
N ASN A 75 -1.51 -1.22 -16.86
CA ASN A 75 -2.84 -1.81 -16.91
C ASN A 75 -2.83 -3.16 -17.67
N ALA A 76 -2.13 -3.23 -18.80
CA ALA A 76 -1.97 -4.48 -19.56
C ALA A 76 -1.29 -5.56 -18.73
N TYR A 77 -0.29 -5.21 -17.91
CA TYR A 77 0.37 -6.14 -17.01
C TYR A 77 -0.59 -6.72 -15.97
N PHE A 78 -1.43 -5.89 -15.34
CA PHE A 78 -2.46 -6.34 -14.40
C PHE A 78 -3.42 -7.34 -15.05
N ASN A 79 -3.91 -7.02 -16.25
CA ASN A 79 -4.86 -7.86 -16.98
C ASN A 79 -4.22 -9.19 -17.42
N THR A 80 -3.02 -9.14 -18.01
CA THR A 80 -2.31 -10.35 -18.48
C THR A 80 -1.97 -11.30 -17.35
N LYS A 81 -1.65 -10.78 -16.17
CA LYS A 81 -1.29 -11.58 -15.00
C LYS A 81 -2.47 -11.88 -14.09
N ALA A 82 -3.68 -11.40 -14.44
CA ALA A 82 -4.90 -11.53 -13.63
C ALA A 82 -4.67 -11.09 -12.16
N ILE A 83 -3.94 -9.98 -11.96
CA ILE A 83 -3.61 -9.48 -10.64
C ILE A 83 -4.77 -8.60 -10.13
N PRO A 84 -5.34 -8.87 -8.96
CA PRO A 84 -6.39 -8.04 -8.39
C PRO A 84 -5.85 -6.68 -7.96
N ARG A 85 -6.53 -5.62 -8.41
CA ARG A 85 -6.19 -4.23 -8.05
C ARG A 85 -6.94 -3.80 -6.79
N ASP A 86 -6.26 -3.01 -5.95
CA ASP A 86 -6.94 -2.21 -4.96
C ASP A 86 -7.61 -1.01 -5.66
N THR A 87 -8.86 -0.72 -5.32
CA THR A 87 -9.64 0.37 -5.92
C THR A 87 -9.61 1.64 -5.08
N LYS A 88 -8.82 1.68 -4.02
CA LYS A 88 -8.68 2.83 -3.12
C LYS A 88 -8.30 4.12 -3.85
N PHE A 89 -7.44 4.01 -4.85
CA PHE A 89 -7.11 5.04 -5.83
C PHE A 89 -6.57 4.39 -7.11
N SER A 90 -6.47 5.15 -8.19
CA SER A 90 -6.02 4.62 -9.47
C SER A 90 -4.51 4.30 -9.45
N HIS A 91 -3.69 5.30 -9.18
CA HIS A 91 -2.23 5.19 -9.10
C HIS A 91 -1.62 6.42 -8.45
N ILE A 92 -0.33 6.32 -8.13
CA ILE A 92 0.48 7.43 -7.64
C ILE A 92 1.63 7.64 -8.62
N GLU A 93 1.90 8.90 -8.98
CA GLU A 93 3.05 9.31 -9.75
C GLU A 93 4.05 10.06 -8.88
N VAL A 94 5.30 9.58 -8.84
CA VAL A 94 6.41 10.22 -8.12
C VAL A 94 7.41 10.75 -9.13
N TYR A 95 7.63 12.04 -9.15
CA TYR A 95 8.56 12.72 -10.04
C TYR A 95 9.96 12.75 -9.43
N SER A 96 10.72 11.67 -9.65
CA SER A 96 12.03 11.47 -9.02
C SER A 96 13.10 12.40 -9.59
N ILE A 97 13.14 12.50 -10.91
CA ILE A 97 13.95 13.48 -11.63
C ILE A 97 13.04 14.17 -12.63
N GLY A 98 12.84 15.45 -12.50
CA GLY A 98 11.94 16.20 -13.34
C GLY A 98 12.62 17.42 -13.94
N LYS A 99 11.81 18.37 -14.43
CA LYS A 99 12.26 19.59 -15.08
C LYS A 99 13.12 20.47 -14.18
N ASN A 100 12.91 20.40 -12.87
CA ASN A 100 13.69 21.20 -11.91
C ASN A 100 15.10 20.62 -11.70
N GLU A 101 15.30 19.31 -11.86
CA GLU A 101 16.59 18.65 -11.71
C GLU A 101 17.37 18.56 -13.03
N SER A 102 16.66 18.52 -14.16
CA SER A 102 17.27 18.43 -15.48
C SER A 102 16.43 19.11 -16.55
N SER A 103 17.05 19.98 -17.35
CA SER A 103 16.44 20.56 -18.54
C SER A 103 16.28 19.55 -19.69
N GLN A 104 16.93 18.37 -19.61
CA GLN A 104 16.90 17.34 -20.65
C GLN A 104 15.81 16.32 -20.35
N PRO A 105 14.71 16.25 -21.13
CA PRO A 105 13.63 15.31 -20.90
C PRO A 105 14.07 13.84 -20.88
N SER A 106 15.10 13.48 -21.66
CA SER A 106 15.66 12.13 -21.68
C SER A 106 16.22 11.64 -20.35
N LYS A 107 16.48 12.56 -19.41
CA LYS A 107 16.98 12.26 -18.05
C LYS A 107 15.89 12.21 -17.00
N TRP A 108 14.66 12.57 -17.34
CA TRP A 108 13.57 12.55 -16.39
C TRP A 108 13.21 11.11 -15.99
N VAL A 109 12.83 10.96 -14.74
CA VAL A 109 12.42 9.66 -14.18
C VAL A 109 11.16 9.84 -13.36
N THR A 110 10.10 9.16 -13.79
CA THR A 110 8.82 9.12 -13.08
C THR A 110 8.54 7.68 -12.66
N TYR A 111 8.16 7.50 -11.40
CA TYR A 111 7.69 6.23 -10.89
C TYR A 111 6.17 6.24 -10.80
N ILE A 112 5.53 5.20 -11.34
CA ILE A 112 4.10 4.98 -11.25
C ILE A 112 3.87 3.80 -10.34
N TYR A 113 3.09 4.00 -9.27
CA TYR A 113 2.70 2.95 -8.32
C TYR A 113 1.21 2.67 -8.46
N ALA A 114 0.87 1.51 -8.98
CA ALA A 114 -0.51 1.05 -9.11
C ALA A 114 -0.83 0.06 -7.96
N PRO A 115 -1.83 0.32 -7.11
CA PRO A 115 -2.08 -0.44 -5.92
C PRO A 115 -2.59 -1.85 -6.23
N LEU A 116 -2.11 -2.82 -5.44
CA LEU A 116 -2.53 -4.21 -5.43
C LEU A 116 -3.47 -4.46 -4.25
N GLN A 117 -4.39 -5.40 -4.39
CA GLN A 117 -5.07 -5.93 -3.22
C GLN A 117 -4.05 -6.62 -2.30
N PRO A 118 -4.07 -6.35 -0.98
CA PRO A 118 -3.24 -7.08 -0.04
C PRO A 118 -3.54 -8.57 -0.15
N LYS A 119 -2.50 -9.41 -0.20
CA LYS A 119 -2.69 -10.85 -0.07
C LYS A 119 -3.27 -11.12 1.31
N VAL A 120 -4.48 -11.67 1.38
CA VAL A 120 -5.03 -12.18 2.63
C VAL A 120 -4.19 -13.40 2.99
N ILE A 121 -3.27 -13.24 3.95
CA ILE A 121 -2.59 -14.37 4.57
C ILE A 121 -3.67 -15.02 5.46
N PRO A 122 -4.13 -16.25 5.19
CA PRO A 122 -5.08 -16.91 6.06
C PRO A 122 -4.41 -17.00 7.45
N THR A 123 -5.04 -16.37 8.43
CA THR A 123 -4.64 -16.49 9.82
C THR A 123 -4.70 -17.97 10.15
N PRO A 124 -3.65 -18.61 10.69
CA PRO A 124 -3.73 -20.00 11.11
C PRO A 124 -4.90 -20.10 12.08
N VAL A 125 -5.93 -20.84 11.70
CA VAL A 125 -7.02 -21.18 12.62
C VAL A 125 -6.35 -21.92 13.76
N ALA A 126 -6.30 -21.30 14.94
CA ALA A 126 -5.86 -21.97 16.14
C ALA A 126 -6.75 -23.21 16.28
N LYS A 127 -6.14 -24.41 16.10
CA LYS A 127 -6.81 -25.66 16.39
C LYS A 127 -7.18 -25.58 17.86
N THR A 128 -8.46 -25.43 18.13
CA THR A 128 -9.02 -25.59 19.47
C THR A 128 -8.61 -26.99 19.91
N ILE A 129 -7.65 -27.07 20.82
CA ILE A 129 -7.29 -28.32 21.50
C ILE A 129 -8.44 -28.57 22.46
N GLU A 130 -9.36 -29.45 22.06
CA GLU A 130 -10.33 -29.99 23.01
C GLU A 130 -9.57 -30.63 24.18
N PRO A 131 -9.88 -30.27 25.44
CA PRO A 131 -9.25 -30.92 26.58
C PRO A 131 -9.68 -32.39 26.60
N LYS A 132 -8.75 -33.30 26.35
CA LYS A 132 -8.95 -34.73 26.59
C LYS A 132 -9.38 -34.92 28.03
N LYS A 133 -10.64 -35.34 28.20
CA LYS A 133 -11.20 -35.74 29.48
C LYS A 133 -10.38 -36.92 29.98
N LYS A 134 -9.58 -36.67 31.03
CA LYS A 134 -8.80 -37.69 31.70
C LYS A 134 -9.81 -38.58 32.45
N VAL A 135 -10.02 -39.80 31.99
CA VAL A 135 -10.74 -40.81 32.75
C VAL A 135 -9.87 -41.17 33.94
N ILE A 136 -10.36 -40.87 35.11
CA ILE A 136 -9.76 -41.32 36.37
C ILE A 136 -10.27 -42.71 36.57
N GLU A 137 -9.42 -43.73 36.33
CA GLU A 137 -9.66 -45.09 36.76
C GLU A 137 -9.52 -45.13 38.28
N THR A 138 -10.59 -45.57 38.96
CA THR A 138 -10.65 -45.83 40.38
C THR A 138 -9.80 -47.08 40.66
N PRO A 139 -8.90 -47.08 41.67
CA PRO A 139 -8.19 -48.30 42.04
C PRO A 139 -9.16 -49.28 42.71
N THR A 140 -9.19 -50.49 42.15
CA THR A 140 -9.86 -51.63 42.76
C THR A 140 -9.16 -52.01 44.09
N GLU A 141 -9.91 -52.05 45.16
CA GLU A 141 -9.47 -52.58 46.44
C GLU A 141 -9.12 -54.06 46.27
N GLU A 142 -7.83 -54.42 46.51
CA GLU A 142 -7.43 -55.81 46.69
C GLU A 142 -7.67 -56.17 48.18
N GLU A 143 -8.55 -57.19 48.33
CA GLU A 143 -8.75 -57.86 49.63
C GLU A 143 -7.47 -58.56 50.11
N ILE A 144 -7.08 -58.26 51.32
CA ILE A 144 -6.01 -58.98 52.02
C ILE A 144 -6.60 -60.21 52.69
N PRO A 145 -6.10 -61.42 52.40
CA PRO A 145 -6.55 -62.60 53.13
C PRO A 145 -6.02 -62.59 54.56
N SER A 146 -6.91 -62.77 55.50
CA SER A 146 -6.58 -62.99 56.89
C SER A 146 -6.11 -64.45 57.09
N GLU A 147 -4.88 -64.64 57.49
CA GLU A 147 -4.45 -65.88 58.16
C GLU A 147 -3.80 -65.60 59.52
N PHE A 148 -4.44 -66.12 60.59
CA PHE A 148 -4.05 -66.46 61.95
C PHE A 148 -3.69 -65.32 62.93
#